data_881905b9634da26a1383402c8cce29f4
#
_entry.id   881905b9634da26a1383402c8cce29f4
#
_cell.length_a   1.000
_cell.length_b   1.000
_cell.length_c   1.000
_cell.angle_alpha   90.00
_cell.angle_beta   90.00
_cell.angle_gamma   90.00
#
_symmetry.space_group_name_H-M   'P 1'
#
loop_
_entity.id
_entity.type
_entity.pdbx_description
1 polymer ?
#
loop_
_entity_poly.entity_id
_entity_poly.type
_entity_poly.pdbx_seq_one_letter_code
_entity_poly.pdbx_strand_id
1 'polypeptide(L)'
;MTIFESSSLINKPVKDVYNFLADLNNHQKLMPENIYSWSSTADEARFTIQNMAKLALKVSERVENSSVQIISAEEAPFSVDLKWMVIDAANGTTQAKLIITAELNMMMKMLASGPLQKLTDHQTLTLKNIL
;
A
#
# COMPACT_ATOMS: atom_id res chain seq x y z
N MET A 1 15.65 -4.87 -8.36
CA MET A 1 14.38 -4.25 -7.95
C MET A 1 13.24 -5.23 -8.17
N THR A 2 12.43 -5.46 -7.16
CA THR A 2 11.32 -6.41 -7.23
C THR A 2 10.01 -5.65 -7.15
N ILE A 3 9.08 -5.96 -8.05
CA ILE A 3 7.81 -5.25 -8.18
C ILE A 3 6.65 -6.21 -7.91
N PHE A 4 5.72 -5.77 -7.07
CA PHE A 4 4.49 -6.50 -6.77
C PHE A 4 3.32 -5.59 -7.15
N GLU A 5 2.36 -6.13 -7.90
CA GLU A 5 1.22 -5.35 -8.38
C GLU A 5 -0.08 -6.06 -8.08
N SER A 6 -1.11 -5.28 -7.82
CA SER A 6 -2.48 -5.78 -7.67
C SER A 6 -3.44 -4.64 -7.98
N SER A 7 -4.64 -4.99 -8.43
CA SER A 7 -5.69 -4.00 -8.66
C SER A 7 -7.05 -4.58 -8.37
N SER A 8 -8.00 -3.70 -8.09
CA SER A 8 -9.40 -4.08 -7.93
C SER A 8 -10.31 -2.95 -8.42
N LEU A 9 -11.54 -3.32 -8.77
CA LEU A 9 -12.56 -2.36 -9.16
C LEU A 9 -13.37 -1.99 -7.92
N ILE A 10 -13.39 -0.70 -7.59
CA ILE A 10 -14.06 -0.16 -6.42
C ILE A 10 -15.37 0.51 -6.87
N ASN A 11 -16.46 0.17 -6.20
CA ASN A 11 -17.78 0.73 -6.55
C ASN A 11 -17.99 2.09 -5.86
N LYS A 12 -17.06 3.00 -6.06
CA LYS A 12 -17.06 4.37 -5.56
C LYS A 12 -16.37 5.28 -6.57
N PRO A 13 -16.71 6.58 -6.61
CA PRO A 13 -16.02 7.50 -7.52
C PRO A 13 -14.58 7.75 -7.10
N VAL A 14 -13.76 8.17 -8.06
CA VAL A 14 -12.31 8.42 -7.88
C VAL A 14 -12.04 9.29 -6.65
N LYS A 15 -12.81 10.34 -6.45
CA LYS A 15 -12.63 11.26 -5.32
C LYS A 15 -12.70 10.53 -3.97
N ASP A 16 -13.68 9.65 -3.80
CA ASP A 16 -13.87 8.93 -2.54
C ASP A 16 -12.74 7.93 -2.30
N VAL A 17 -12.32 7.22 -3.34
CA VAL A 17 -11.20 6.26 -3.24
C VAL A 17 -9.90 7.00 -2.96
N TYR A 18 -9.64 8.09 -3.67
CA TYR A 18 -8.44 8.91 -3.44
C TYR A 18 -8.40 9.44 -2.00
N ASN A 19 -9.49 10.02 -1.52
CA ASN A 19 -9.53 10.59 -0.17
C ASN A 19 -9.27 9.56 0.91
N PHE A 20 -9.76 8.33 0.73
CA PHE A 20 -9.46 7.23 1.64
C PHE A 20 -7.95 6.91 1.64
N LEU A 21 -7.36 6.75 0.46
CA LEU A 21 -5.96 6.35 0.31
C LEU A 21 -4.97 7.47 0.66
N ALA A 22 -5.38 8.72 0.57
CA ALA A 22 -4.52 9.86 0.84
C ALA A 22 -4.20 10.04 2.34
N ASP A 23 -4.95 9.38 3.22
CA ASP A 23 -4.74 9.43 4.67
C ASP A 23 -4.20 8.09 5.15
N LEU A 24 -2.94 8.05 5.61
CA LEU A 24 -2.31 6.81 6.04
C LEU A 24 -2.96 6.18 7.27
N ASN A 25 -3.71 6.94 8.05
CA ASN A 25 -4.50 6.35 9.15
C ASN A 25 -5.50 5.32 8.63
N ASN A 26 -6.02 5.50 7.43
CA ASN A 26 -6.96 4.57 6.83
C ASN A 26 -6.31 3.27 6.36
N HIS A 27 -5.00 3.30 6.09
CA HIS A 27 -4.30 2.12 5.58
C HIS A 27 -4.24 0.98 6.59
N GLN A 28 -4.36 1.26 7.88
CA GLN A 28 -4.44 0.21 8.90
C GLN A 28 -5.59 -0.76 8.59
N LYS A 29 -6.70 -0.24 8.07
CA LYS A 29 -7.88 -1.05 7.73
C LYS A 29 -7.64 -2.00 6.56
N LEU A 30 -6.58 -1.77 5.80
CA LEU A 30 -6.21 -2.60 4.65
C LEU A 30 -5.24 -3.71 5.01
N MET A 31 -4.71 -3.72 6.24
CA MET A 31 -3.60 -4.60 6.61
C MET A 31 -4.09 -5.97 7.07
N PRO A 32 -3.38 -7.05 6.69
CA PRO A 32 -3.68 -8.40 7.19
C PRO A 32 -3.19 -8.57 8.64
N GLU A 33 -3.54 -9.72 9.25
CA GLU A 33 -3.24 -10.00 10.65
C GLU A 33 -1.76 -10.02 10.98
N ASN A 34 -0.90 -10.34 10.00
CA ASN A 34 0.54 -10.38 10.22
C ASN A 34 1.21 -9.00 10.24
N ILE A 35 0.43 -7.94 10.10
CA ILE A 35 0.88 -6.56 10.30
C ILE A 35 0.37 -6.10 11.66
N TYR A 36 1.26 -5.70 12.54
CA TYR A 36 0.89 -5.30 13.89
C TYR A 36 1.73 -4.11 14.38
N SER A 37 1.39 -3.62 15.56
CA SER A 37 2.03 -2.44 16.18
C SER A 37 1.93 -1.21 15.29
N TRP A 38 0.75 -1.02 14.69
CA TRP A 38 0.50 0.11 13.80
C TRP A 38 0.43 1.42 14.57
N SER A 39 1.15 2.43 14.08
CA SER A 39 1.10 3.80 14.56
C SER A 39 1.18 4.72 13.34
N SER A 40 0.29 5.69 13.24
CA SER A 40 0.25 6.53 12.05
C SER A 40 -0.29 7.93 12.29
N THR A 41 0.03 8.80 11.34
CA THR A 41 -0.65 10.07 11.11
C THR A 41 -1.15 10.03 9.67
N ALA A 42 -1.72 11.12 9.18
CA ALA A 42 -2.14 11.19 7.79
C ALA A 42 -0.96 11.03 6.81
N ASP A 43 0.25 11.42 7.22
CA ASP A 43 1.43 11.50 6.36
C ASP A 43 2.46 10.41 6.59
N GLU A 44 2.39 9.69 7.70
CA GLU A 44 3.40 8.69 8.09
C GLU A 44 2.74 7.46 8.70
N ALA A 45 3.42 6.33 8.62
CA ALA A 45 2.99 5.09 9.26
C ALA A 45 4.19 4.27 9.69
N ARG A 46 4.05 3.60 10.84
CA ARG A 46 5.04 2.67 11.37
C ARG A 46 4.33 1.39 11.75
N PHE A 47 4.91 0.25 11.40
CA PHE A 47 4.33 -1.04 11.71
C PHE A 47 5.37 -2.14 11.64
N THR A 48 4.97 -3.33 12.09
CA THR A 48 5.82 -4.53 12.02
C THR A 48 5.16 -5.56 11.11
N ILE A 49 5.94 -6.13 10.21
CA ILE A 49 5.54 -7.31 9.42
C ILE A 49 6.07 -8.52 10.18
N GLN A 50 5.17 -9.40 10.61
CA GLN A 50 5.53 -10.58 11.42
C GLN A 50 6.61 -11.41 10.71
N ASN A 51 7.66 -11.75 11.46
CA ASN A 51 8.80 -12.54 10.99
C ASN A 51 9.59 -11.93 9.83
N MET A 52 9.43 -10.62 9.60
CA MET A 52 10.13 -9.96 8.50
C MET A 52 10.84 -8.69 8.95
N ALA A 53 10.11 -7.61 9.24
CA ALA A 53 10.74 -6.31 9.49
C ALA A 53 9.79 -5.32 10.15
N LYS A 54 10.41 -4.32 10.81
CA LYS A 54 9.74 -3.09 11.18
C LYS A 54 9.94 -2.10 10.08
N LEU A 55 8.88 -1.45 9.64
CA LEU A 55 8.92 -0.47 8.56
C LEU A 55 8.36 0.87 9.03
N ALA A 56 8.95 1.93 8.51
CA ALA A 56 8.44 3.29 8.66
C ALA A 56 8.28 3.86 7.26
N LEU A 57 7.09 4.38 6.98
CA LEU A 57 6.71 4.88 5.66
C LEU A 57 6.23 6.32 5.78
N LYS A 58 6.39 7.09 4.70
CA LYS A 58 5.87 8.45 4.62
C LYS A 58 5.34 8.72 3.22
N VAL A 59 4.36 9.61 3.13
CA VAL A 59 3.87 10.08 1.85
C VAL A 59 4.94 10.99 1.23
N SER A 60 5.35 10.69 0.01
CA SER A 60 6.27 11.53 -0.74
C SER A 60 5.55 12.46 -1.72
N GLU A 61 4.42 12.02 -2.26
CA GLU A 61 3.65 12.80 -3.22
C GLU A 61 2.19 12.40 -3.21
N ARG A 62 1.33 13.39 -3.31
CA ARG A 62 -0.11 13.20 -3.56
C ARG A 62 -0.47 13.97 -4.81
N VAL A 63 -1.09 13.28 -5.76
CA VAL A 63 -1.69 13.92 -6.95
C VAL A 63 -3.19 13.72 -6.83
N GLU A 64 -3.92 14.81 -6.58
CA GLU A 64 -5.35 14.76 -6.29
C GLU A 64 -6.11 13.93 -7.32
N ASN A 65 -6.93 13.00 -6.84
CA ASN A 65 -7.75 12.09 -7.64
C ASN A 65 -6.96 11.25 -8.65
N SER A 66 -5.66 11.05 -8.42
CA SER A 66 -4.79 10.30 -9.33
C SER A 66 -3.89 9.31 -8.62
N SER A 67 -3.07 9.74 -7.67
CA SER A 67 -2.12 8.83 -7.03
C SER A 67 -1.68 9.30 -5.66
N VAL A 68 -1.22 8.32 -4.85
CA VAL A 68 -0.54 8.56 -3.58
C VAL A 68 0.74 7.75 -3.61
N GLN A 69 1.88 8.42 -3.49
CA GLN A 69 3.19 7.77 -3.45
C GLN A 69 3.71 7.76 -2.02
N ILE A 70 4.11 6.59 -1.57
CA ILE A 70 4.58 6.34 -0.21
C ILE A 70 5.96 5.71 -0.30
N ILE A 71 6.89 6.20 0.49
CA ILE A 71 8.29 5.72 0.47
C ILE A 71 8.76 5.38 1.88
N SER A 72 9.87 4.68 1.97
CA SER A 72 10.52 4.40 3.25
C SER A 72 10.92 5.71 3.92
N ALA A 73 10.58 5.88 5.21
CA ALA A 73 10.88 7.06 6.00
C ALA A 73 12.19 6.95 6.76
N GLU A 74 12.65 5.72 7.02
CA GLU A 74 13.85 5.44 7.79
C GLU A 74 14.58 4.27 7.16
N GLU A 75 15.82 4.04 7.59
CA GLU A 75 16.54 2.85 7.18
C GLU A 75 15.80 1.61 7.67
N ALA A 76 15.61 0.69 6.75
CA ALA A 76 14.97 -0.59 6.99
C ALA A 76 15.87 -1.67 6.41
N PRO A 77 15.61 -2.96 6.67
CA PRO A 77 16.35 -4.03 6.02
C PRO A 77 16.34 -3.93 4.49
N PHE A 78 15.33 -3.24 3.93
CA PHE A 78 15.23 -2.98 2.50
C PHE A 78 14.37 -1.73 2.27
N SER A 79 14.63 -1.03 1.17
CA SER A 79 13.83 0.13 0.76
C SER A 79 12.53 -0.32 0.10
N VAL A 80 11.43 0.35 0.41
CA VAL A 80 10.11 0.04 -0.12
C VAL A 80 9.44 1.31 -0.63
N ASP A 81 8.88 1.23 -1.83
CA ASP A 81 8.02 2.26 -2.40
C ASP A 81 6.65 1.65 -2.65
N LEU A 82 5.61 2.35 -2.24
CA LEU A 82 4.23 1.96 -2.53
C LEU A 82 3.59 3.08 -3.35
N LYS A 83 2.96 2.73 -4.45
CA LYS A 83 2.20 3.70 -5.24
C LYS A 83 0.78 3.20 -5.43
N TRP A 84 -0.17 3.95 -4.92
CA TRP A 84 -1.58 3.76 -5.19
C TRP A 84 -1.98 4.65 -6.35
N MET A 85 -2.59 4.05 -7.37
CA MET A 85 -3.14 4.76 -8.51
C MET A 85 -4.65 4.58 -8.54
N VAL A 86 -5.39 5.66 -8.75
CA VAL A 86 -6.84 5.61 -8.87
C VAL A 86 -7.22 6.10 -10.27
N ILE A 87 -7.97 5.28 -10.97
CA ILE A 87 -8.31 5.51 -12.37
C ILE A 87 -9.82 5.42 -12.52
N ASP A 88 -10.44 6.46 -13.05
CA ASP A 88 -11.88 6.46 -13.31
C ASP A 88 -12.22 5.33 -14.30
N ALA A 89 -13.11 4.44 -13.88
CA ALA A 89 -13.54 3.30 -14.68
C ALA A 89 -14.97 3.46 -15.24
N ALA A 90 -15.51 4.67 -15.14
CA ALA A 90 -16.87 5.06 -15.58
C ALA A 90 -17.97 4.57 -14.61
N ASN A 91 -19.16 5.14 -14.76
CA ASN A 91 -20.36 4.77 -13.98
C ASN A 91 -20.18 4.84 -12.46
N GLY A 92 -19.33 5.78 -11.98
CA GLY A 92 -19.10 5.94 -10.56
C GLY A 92 -18.23 4.85 -9.95
N THR A 93 -17.42 4.15 -10.76
CA THR A 93 -16.48 3.14 -10.31
C THR A 93 -15.05 3.60 -10.54
N THR A 94 -14.11 3.00 -9.81
CA THR A 94 -12.70 3.34 -9.85
C THR A 94 -11.85 2.08 -9.87
N GLN A 95 -10.88 2.03 -10.77
CA GLN A 95 -9.83 1.01 -10.69
C GLN A 95 -8.77 1.53 -9.72
N ALA A 96 -8.54 0.79 -8.63
CA ALA A 96 -7.46 1.07 -7.69
C ALA A 96 -6.34 0.08 -7.92
N LYS A 97 -5.13 0.58 -8.20
CA LYS A 97 -3.96 -0.24 -8.47
C LYS A 97 -2.88 0.07 -7.43
N LEU A 98 -2.35 -0.96 -6.81
CA LEU A 98 -1.23 -0.86 -5.88
C LEU A 98 0.01 -1.46 -6.52
N ILE A 99 1.09 -0.68 -6.53
CA ILE A 99 2.40 -1.13 -6.99
C ILE A 99 3.35 -1.00 -5.80
N ILE A 100 3.92 -2.12 -5.37
CA ILE A 100 4.96 -2.14 -4.34
C ILE A 100 6.27 -2.47 -5.01
N THR A 101 7.27 -1.61 -4.85
CA THR A 101 8.63 -1.82 -5.36
C THR A 101 9.56 -1.95 -4.18
N ALA A 102 10.33 -3.03 -4.12
CA ALA A 102 11.24 -3.30 -3.02
C ALA A 102 12.65 -3.62 -3.53
N GLU A 103 13.65 -3.04 -2.86
CA GLU A 103 15.05 -3.34 -3.11
C GLU A 103 15.43 -4.55 -2.24
N LEU A 104 15.40 -5.73 -2.83
CA LEU A 104 15.67 -6.98 -2.12
C LEU A 104 16.94 -7.63 -2.67
N ASN A 105 17.84 -8.04 -1.76
CA ASN A 105 18.92 -8.94 -2.17
C ASN A 105 18.36 -10.32 -2.47
N MET A 106 19.19 -11.24 -2.98
CA MET A 106 18.72 -12.57 -3.40
C MET A 106 18.07 -13.34 -2.24
N MET A 107 18.66 -13.30 -1.05
CA MET A 107 18.11 -14.01 0.11
C MET A 107 16.77 -13.42 0.54
N MET A 108 16.68 -12.10 0.65
CA MET A 108 15.42 -11.41 0.99
C MET A 108 14.36 -11.64 -0.06
N LYS A 109 14.73 -11.68 -1.34
CA LYS A 109 13.79 -11.96 -2.42
C LYS A 109 13.16 -13.33 -2.27
N MET A 110 13.93 -14.34 -1.87
CA MET A 110 13.40 -15.67 -1.63
C MET A 110 12.44 -15.72 -0.44
N LEU A 111 12.74 -14.96 0.62
CA LEU A 111 11.96 -14.97 1.86
C LEU A 111 10.73 -14.07 1.81
N ALA A 112 10.85 -12.94 1.13
CA ALA A 112 9.87 -11.86 1.22
C ALA A 112 8.90 -11.77 0.03
N SER A 113 9.24 -12.36 -1.13
CA SER A 113 8.41 -12.20 -2.34
C SER A 113 6.99 -12.73 -2.17
N GLY A 114 6.83 -13.93 -1.59
CA GLY A 114 5.51 -14.49 -1.31
C GLY A 114 4.68 -13.63 -0.36
N PRO A 115 5.20 -13.33 0.84
CA PRO A 115 4.51 -12.45 1.78
C PRO A 115 4.20 -11.06 1.23
N LEU A 116 5.10 -10.45 0.47
CA LEU A 116 4.86 -9.12 -0.10
C LEU A 116 3.80 -9.14 -1.20
N GLN A 117 3.77 -10.19 -2.04
CA GLN A 117 2.70 -10.34 -3.03
C GLN A 117 1.34 -10.53 -2.34
N LYS A 118 1.29 -11.34 -1.29
CA LYS A 118 0.07 -11.55 -0.51
C LYS A 118 -0.40 -10.24 0.15
N LEU A 119 0.53 -9.46 0.67
CA LEU A 119 0.22 -8.16 1.26
C LEU A 119 -0.35 -7.21 0.21
N THR A 120 0.23 -7.19 -0.98
CA THR A 120 -0.24 -6.37 -2.09
C THR A 120 -1.67 -6.76 -2.49
N ASP A 121 -1.92 -8.05 -2.68
CA ASP A 121 -3.24 -8.57 -3.08
C ASP A 121 -4.28 -8.36 -1.98
N HIS A 122 -3.91 -8.55 -0.73
CA HIS A 122 -4.81 -8.37 0.41
C HIS A 122 -5.30 -6.94 0.51
N GLN A 123 -4.43 -5.96 0.29
CA GLN A 123 -4.79 -4.55 0.37
C GLN A 123 -5.82 -4.15 -0.68
N THR A 124 -5.63 -4.55 -1.93
CA THR A 124 -6.58 -4.20 -3.00
C THR A 124 -7.92 -4.88 -2.81
N LEU A 125 -7.93 -6.14 -2.39
CA LEU A 125 -9.14 -6.87 -2.11
C LEU A 125 -9.90 -6.27 -0.91
N THR A 126 -9.20 -5.93 0.15
CA THR A 126 -9.80 -5.34 1.34
C THR A 126 -10.38 -3.96 1.03
N LEU A 127 -9.67 -3.15 0.24
CA LEU A 127 -10.17 -1.85 -0.19
C LEU A 127 -11.52 -1.99 -0.91
N LYS A 128 -11.62 -2.97 -1.81
CA LYS A 128 -12.88 -3.26 -2.52
C LYS A 128 -14.00 -3.63 -1.54
N ASN A 129 -13.69 -4.39 -0.51
CA ASN A 129 -14.68 -4.90 0.42
C ASN A 129 -15.17 -3.85 1.41
N ILE A 130 -14.33 -2.87 1.79
CA ILE A 130 -14.70 -1.87 2.80
C ILE A 130 -15.23 -0.56 2.20
N LEU A 131 -15.06 -0.32 0.92
CA LEU A 131 -15.57 0.89 0.25
C LEU A 131 -16.84 0.65 -0.58
#